data_d99f01871b7c33f299e82420795ec587
#
_entry.id   d99f01871b7c33f299e82420795ec587
#
_cell.length_a   1.000
_cell.length_b   1.000
_cell.length_c   1.000
_cell.angle_alpha   90.00
_cell.angle_beta   90.00
_cell.angle_gamma   90.00
#
_symmetry.space_group_name_H-M   'P 1'
#
loop_
_entity.id
_entity.type
_entity.pdbx_description
1 polymer ?
#
loop_
_entity_poly.entity_id
_entity_poly.type
_entity_poly.pdbx_seq_one_letter_code
_entity_poly.pdbx_strand_id
1 'polypeptide(L)'
;MFWRTLKVFSLILLLYSCSNSNENLIYKPTENLDPFKLYADGLIAFKKNDYFFADKKFSEAELNFKDVELAAKSAIMSSYSLYGINYYDEALENLERYLKVYPADKNVIYAHYLTAIIYYEQISDEKKDLQPLIKANKKINFFIEKYPRSEYAIDLKFKKDLIENQLAAKELYVAKYYISTQKWVPAINRLRIIVDKFDKTIFIEEALHRLVEIHYYLGLENEA
;
A
#
# COMPACT_ATOMS: atom_id res chain seq x y z
N MET A 1 -16.31 -61.00 -28.57
CA MET A 1 -14.88 -60.90 -28.19
C MET A 1 -14.16 -59.75 -28.88
N PHE A 2 -14.46 -59.41 -30.12
CA PHE A 2 -13.83 -58.39 -30.94
C PHE A 2 -14.04 -56.93 -30.39
N TRP A 3 -15.15 -56.64 -29.77
CA TRP A 3 -15.47 -55.29 -29.30
C TRP A 3 -14.79 -54.93 -27.97
N ARG A 4 -14.37 -55.91 -27.17
CA ARG A 4 -13.58 -55.67 -25.94
C ARG A 4 -12.11 -55.40 -26.25
N THR A 5 -11.56 -56.01 -27.28
CA THR A 5 -10.17 -55.77 -27.74
C THR A 5 -10.01 -54.40 -28.38
N LEU A 6 -11.04 -53.90 -29.09
CA LEU A 6 -11.02 -52.59 -29.72
C LEU A 6 -10.99 -51.43 -28.67
N LYS A 7 -11.72 -51.60 -27.54
CA LYS A 7 -11.70 -50.63 -26.45
C LYS A 7 -10.37 -50.56 -25.71
N VAL A 8 -9.69 -51.68 -25.54
CA VAL A 8 -8.37 -51.76 -24.92
C VAL A 8 -7.32 -51.11 -25.83
N PHE A 9 -7.41 -51.29 -27.14
CA PHE A 9 -6.51 -50.72 -28.12
C PHE A 9 -6.67 -49.17 -28.21
N SER A 10 -7.91 -48.67 -28.11
CA SER A 10 -8.19 -47.23 -28.04
C SER A 10 -7.65 -46.58 -26.75
N LEU A 11 -7.66 -47.29 -25.62
CA LEU A 11 -7.15 -46.81 -24.34
C LEU A 11 -5.61 -46.71 -24.35
N ILE A 12 -4.94 -47.66 -25.03
CA ILE A 12 -3.48 -47.64 -25.16
C ILE A 12 -2.99 -46.50 -26.06
N LEU A 13 -3.75 -46.11 -27.10
CA LEU A 13 -3.44 -44.99 -27.96
C LEU A 13 -3.52 -43.63 -27.24
N LEU A 14 -4.37 -43.52 -26.20
CA LEU A 14 -4.47 -42.29 -25.39
C LEU A 14 -3.29 -42.13 -24.42
N LEU A 15 -2.59 -43.19 -24.07
CA LEU A 15 -1.42 -43.17 -23.20
C LEU A 15 -0.12 -42.84 -23.95
N TYR A 16 -0.11 -42.93 -25.28
CA TYR A 16 1.05 -42.56 -26.10
C TYR A 16 1.10 -41.05 -26.48
N SER A 17 0.07 -40.29 -26.12
CA SER A 17 0.01 -38.83 -26.40
C SER A 17 0.75 -37.96 -25.37
N CYS A 18 1.38 -38.57 -24.34
CA CYS A 18 2.35 -37.90 -23.51
C CYS A 18 3.76 -38.17 -24.04
N SER A 19 4.01 -37.78 -25.28
CA SER A 19 5.35 -37.80 -25.84
C SER A 19 6.09 -36.50 -25.45
N ASN A 20 6.94 -36.59 -24.46
CA ASN A 20 8.34 -36.14 -24.45
C ASN A 20 8.67 -34.99 -25.40
N SER A 21 8.30 -33.80 -25.05
CA SER A 21 9.13 -32.66 -25.35
C SER A 21 10.17 -32.51 -24.24
N ASN A 22 11.20 -33.36 -24.26
CA ASN A 22 12.50 -33.00 -23.72
C ASN A 22 13.06 -31.90 -24.64
N GLU A 23 12.42 -30.74 -24.68
CA GLU A 23 13.18 -29.52 -24.85
C GLU A 23 14.04 -29.44 -23.60
N ASN A 24 15.28 -29.89 -23.73
CA ASN A 24 16.35 -29.44 -22.89
C ASN A 24 16.22 -27.93 -22.88
N LEU A 25 15.63 -27.39 -21.82
CA LEU A 25 15.75 -25.99 -21.48
C LEU A 25 17.26 -25.80 -21.19
N ILE A 26 18.05 -25.78 -22.28
CA ILE A 26 19.40 -25.26 -22.22
C ILE A 26 19.15 -23.82 -21.79
N TYR A 27 19.43 -23.53 -20.51
CA TYR A 27 19.54 -22.17 -20.02
C TYR A 27 20.52 -21.48 -20.96
N LYS A 28 19.98 -20.81 -21.97
CA LYS A 28 20.75 -19.84 -22.75
C LYS A 28 20.98 -18.70 -21.77
N PRO A 29 22.23 -18.42 -21.37
CA PRO A 29 22.51 -17.20 -20.62
C PRO A 29 21.86 -16.09 -21.41
N THR A 30 20.98 -15.36 -20.78
CA THR A 30 20.32 -14.20 -21.36
C THR A 30 21.40 -13.39 -22.06
N GLU A 31 21.24 -13.13 -23.36
CA GLU A 31 22.10 -12.19 -24.10
C GLU A 31 22.36 -11.02 -23.17
N ASN A 32 23.59 -10.50 -23.16
CA ASN A 32 23.94 -9.29 -22.43
C ASN A 32 23.01 -8.18 -22.91
N LEU A 33 21.83 -8.09 -22.29
CA LEU A 33 20.82 -7.11 -22.63
C LEU A 33 21.39 -5.75 -22.27
N ASP A 34 21.48 -4.87 -23.23
CA ASP A 34 21.95 -3.49 -23.00
C ASP A 34 20.97 -2.83 -22.01
N PRO A 35 21.41 -2.52 -20.77
CA PRO A 35 20.54 -1.95 -19.75
C PRO A 35 20.01 -0.57 -20.15
N PHE A 36 20.74 0.18 -20.95
CA PHE A 36 20.27 1.48 -21.45
C PHE A 36 19.10 1.32 -22.42
N LYS A 37 19.15 0.30 -23.27
CA LYS A 37 18.05 -0.04 -24.18
C LYS A 37 16.82 -0.51 -23.40
N LEU A 38 17.02 -1.39 -22.42
CA LEU A 38 15.93 -1.85 -21.54
C LEU A 38 15.25 -0.67 -20.82
N TYR A 39 16.04 0.22 -20.26
CA TYR A 39 15.53 1.42 -19.59
C TYR A 39 14.76 2.34 -20.56
N ALA A 40 15.29 2.55 -21.78
CA ALA A 40 14.62 3.35 -22.80
C ALA A 40 13.29 2.72 -23.26
N ASP A 41 13.26 1.39 -23.47
CA ASP A 41 12.03 0.66 -23.80
C ASP A 41 11.00 0.78 -22.67
N GLY A 42 11.44 0.69 -21.39
CA GLY A 42 10.61 0.94 -20.21
C GLY A 42 10.00 2.35 -20.22
N LEU A 43 10.79 3.38 -20.53
CA LEU A 43 10.29 4.76 -20.63
C LEU A 43 9.28 4.95 -21.76
N ILE A 44 9.47 4.29 -22.90
CA ILE A 44 8.53 4.34 -24.02
C ILE A 44 7.20 3.70 -23.62
N ALA A 45 7.25 2.52 -22.98
CA ALA A 45 6.06 1.84 -22.48
C ALA A 45 5.33 2.68 -21.43
N PHE A 46 6.07 3.23 -20.47
CA PHE A 46 5.55 4.10 -19.43
C PHE A 46 4.79 5.30 -19.99
N LYS A 47 5.36 5.98 -20.98
CA LYS A 47 4.71 7.12 -21.67
C LYS A 47 3.43 6.73 -22.43
N LYS A 48 3.31 5.46 -22.80
CA LYS A 48 2.11 4.90 -23.45
C LYS A 48 1.09 4.36 -22.45
N ASN A 49 1.34 4.51 -21.13
CA ASN A 49 0.56 3.93 -20.04
C ASN A 49 0.56 2.38 -20.04
N ASP A 50 1.51 1.75 -20.74
CA ASP A 50 1.75 0.31 -20.67
C ASP A 50 2.67 0.03 -19.48
N TYR A 51 2.11 0.22 -18.28
CA TYR A 51 2.86 0.13 -17.03
C TYR A 51 3.34 -1.29 -16.71
N PHE A 52 2.60 -2.31 -17.16
CA PHE A 52 3.00 -3.70 -16.97
C PHE A 52 4.29 -4.01 -17.75
N PHE A 53 4.36 -3.61 -19.02
CA PHE A 53 5.56 -3.77 -19.82
C PHE A 53 6.70 -2.87 -19.34
N ALA A 54 6.36 -1.64 -18.87
CA ALA A 54 7.32 -0.70 -18.30
C ALA A 54 8.00 -1.29 -17.06
N ASP A 55 7.23 -1.84 -16.10
CA ASP A 55 7.76 -2.51 -14.92
C ASP A 55 8.74 -3.61 -15.30
N LYS A 56 8.33 -4.53 -16.20
CA LYS A 56 9.20 -5.61 -16.67
C LYS A 56 10.53 -5.08 -17.21
N LYS A 57 10.50 -4.02 -18.03
CA LYS A 57 11.70 -3.45 -18.65
C LYS A 57 12.59 -2.72 -17.66
N PHE A 58 12.01 -2.00 -16.70
CA PHE A 58 12.77 -1.36 -15.63
C PHE A 58 13.40 -2.38 -14.69
N SER A 59 12.72 -3.46 -14.34
CA SER A 59 13.26 -4.55 -13.52
C SER A 59 14.41 -5.27 -14.23
N GLU A 60 14.27 -5.56 -15.53
CA GLU A 60 15.36 -6.12 -16.36
C GLU A 60 16.56 -5.15 -16.42
N ALA A 61 16.32 -3.85 -16.56
CA ALA A 61 17.37 -2.82 -16.60
C ALA A 61 18.11 -2.74 -15.26
N GLU A 62 17.40 -2.73 -14.12
CA GLU A 62 17.99 -2.73 -12.79
C GLU A 62 19.01 -3.86 -12.62
N LEU A 63 18.64 -5.08 -13.01
CA LEU A 63 19.48 -6.27 -12.87
C LEU A 63 20.73 -6.24 -13.76
N ASN A 64 20.72 -5.48 -14.85
CA ASN A 64 21.82 -5.43 -15.83
C ASN A 64 22.70 -4.17 -15.71
N PHE A 65 22.27 -3.12 -14.99
CA PHE A 65 23.09 -1.96 -14.71
C PHE A 65 24.23 -2.31 -13.73
N LYS A 66 25.46 -1.96 -14.11
CA LYS A 66 26.61 -1.98 -13.19
C LYS A 66 26.69 -0.72 -12.34
N ASP A 67 26.14 0.37 -12.84
CA ASP A 67 26.07 1.66 -12.14
C ASP A 67 24.91 1.63 -11.14
N VAL A 68 25.23 1.86 -9.87
CA VAL A 68 24.27 1.78 -8.75
C VAL A 68 23.19 2.86 -8.87
N GLU A 69 23.52 4.06 -9.35
CA GLU A 69 22.54 5.15 -9.49
C GLU A 69 21.52 4.83 -10.58
N LEU A 70 21.98 4.26 -11.71
CA LEU A 70 21.10 3.84 -12.81
C LEU A 70 20.24 2.63 -12.42
N ALA A 71 20.80 1.69 -11.67
CA ALA A 71 20.06 0.56 -11.12
C ALA A 71 18.97 1.05 -10.15
N ALA A 72 19.30 1.94 -9.20
CA ALA A 72 18.35 2.53 -8.27
C ALA A 72 17.22 3.29 -8.99
N LYS A 73 17.57 4.05 -10.02
CA LYS A 73 16.60 4.77 -10.85
C LYS A 73 15.64 3.82 -11.57
N SER A 74 16.15 2.68 -12.05
CA SER A 74 15.31 1.66 -12.68
C SER A 74 14.37 1.01 -11.67
N ALA A 75 14.86 0.67 -10.47
CA ALA A 75 14.05 0.09 -9.40
C ALA A 75 12.89 1.00 -8.97
N ILE A 76 13.12 2.31 -8.81
CA ILE A 76 12.05 3.24 -8.45
C ILE A 76 11.01 3.41 -9.57
N MET A 77 11.45 3.37 -10.83
CA MET A 77 10.54 3.43 -11.99
C MET A 77 9.70 2.16 -12.13
N SER A 78 10.25 0.98 -11.81
CA SER A 78 9.49 -0.28 -11.72
C SER A 78 8.40 -0.17 -10.65
N SER A 79 8.76 0.26 -9.42
CA SER A 79 7.79 0.44 -8.34
C SER A 79 6.66 1.42 -8.71
N TYR A 80 7.00 2.52 -9.39
CA TYR A 80 6.00 3.49 -9.83
C TYR A 80 5.09 2.93 -10.93
N SER A 81 5.63 2.07 -11.82
CA SER A 81 4.85 1.40 -12.85
C SER A 81 3.83 0.43 -12.24
N LEU A 82 4.23 -0.36 -11.24
CA LEU A 82 3.32 -1.25 -10.49
C LEU A 82 2.21 -0.46 -9.77
N TYR A 83 2.58 0.68 -9.15
CA TYR A 83 1.59 1.60 -8.58
C TYR A 83 0.58 2.06 -9.64
N GLY A 84 1.03 2.40 -10.85
CA GLY A 84 0.19 2.88 -11.96
C GLY A 84 -0.88 1.88 -12.44
N ILE A 85 -0.71 0.59 -12.17
CA ILE A 85 -1.69 -0.47 -12.45
C ILE A 85 -2.38 -1.00 -11.20
N ASN A 86 -2.25 -0.30 -10.06
CA ASN A 86 -2.80 -0.67 -8.76
C ASN A 86 -2.29 -2.03 -8.20
N TYR A 87 -1.10 -2.46 -8.62
CA TYR A 87 -0.40 -3.62 -8.03
C TYR A 87 0.33 -3.15 -6.77
N TYR A 88 -0.49 -2.81 -5.75
CA TYR A 88 -0.03 -2.13 -4.55
C TYR A 88 0.91 -2.98 -3.70
N ASP A 89 0.63 -4.27 -3.56
CA ASP A 89 1.44 -5.15 -2.73
C ASP A 89 2.83 -5.36 -3.35
N GLU A 90 2.90 -5.59 -4.66
CA GLU A 90 4.15 -5.72 -5.41
C GLU A 90 4.92 -4.40 -5.43
N ALA A 91 4.24 -3.26 -5.58
CA ALA A 91 4.86 -1.95 -5.52
C ALA A 91 5.48 -1.68 -4.12
N LEU A 92 4.77 -2.04 -3.04
CA LEU A 92 5.27 -1.92 -1.66
C LEU A 92 6.46 -2.83 -1.41
N GLU A 93 6.45 -4.07 -1.89
CA GLU A 93 7.57 -5.01 -1.78
C GLU A 93 8.83 -4.46 -2.51
N ASN A 94 8.65 -3.97 -3.74
CA ASN A 94 9.74 -3.35 -4.50
C ASN A 94 10.27 -2.09 -3.81
N LEU A 95 9.41 -1.24 -3.25
CA LEU A 95 9.84 -0.05 -2.51
C LEU A 95 10.60 -0.41 -1.23
N GLU A 96 10.16 -1.44 -0.50
CA GLU A 96 10.86 -1.92 0.69
C GLU A 96 12.25 -2.47 0.32
N ARG A 97 12.34 -3.25 -0.75
CA ARG A 97 13.61 -3.73 -1.29
C ARG A 97 14.50 -2.57 -1.74
N TYR A 98 13.94 -1.59 -2.46
CA TYR A 98 14.66 -0.39 -2.90
C TYR A 98 15.28 0.36 -1.71
N LEU A 99 14.52 0.61 -0.66
CA LEU A 99 14.99 1.32 0.54
C LEU A 99 16.10 0.56 1.29
N LYS A 100 16.15 -0.78 1.18
CA LYS A 100 17.20 -1.62 1.76
C LYS A 100 18.45 -1.66 0.90
N VAL A 101 18.29 -1.74 -0.42
CA VAL A 101 19.42 -1.91 -1.37
C VAL A 101 20.07 -0.58 -1.70
N TYR A 102 19.28 0.50 -1.80
CA TYR A 102 19.72 1.83 -2.22
C TYR A 102 19.47 2.92 -1.17
N PRO A 103 19.92 2.76 0.09
CA PRO A 103 19.56 3.66 1.20
C PRO A 103 20.15 5.07 1.06
N ALA A 104 21.15 5.27 0.21
CA ALA A 104 21.79 6.56 -0.04
C ALA A 104 21.36 7.21 -1.37
N ASP A 105 20.41 6.61 -2.11
CA ASP A 105 19.94 7.18 -3.38
C ASP A 105 19.11 8.45 -3.15
N LYS A 106 19.20 9.38 -4.08
CA LYS A 106 18.49 10.67 -4.03
C LYS A 106 16.96 10.53 -4.01
N ASN A 107 16.42 9.43 -4.53
CA ASN A 107 14.97 9.19 -4.58
C ASN A 107 14.42 8.48 -3.32
N VAL A 108 15.23 8.26 -2.28
CA VAL A 108 14.78 7.63 -1.03
C VAL A 108 13.59 8.39 -0.41
N ILE A 109 13.62 9.73 -0.45
CA ILE A 109 12.50 10.55 0.03
C ILE A 109 11.24 10.26 -0.78
N TYR A 110 11.37 10.21 -2.11
CA TYR A 110 10.24 9.87 -2.98
C TYR A 110 9.71 8.44 -2.75
N ALA A 111 10.60 7.46 -2.52
CA ALA A 111 10.19 6.08 -2.20
C ALA A 111 9.35 6.00 -0.91
N HIS A 112 9.73 6.73 0.13
CA HIS A 112 8.92 6.84 1.35
C HIS A 112 7.59 7.55 1.11
N TYR A 113 7.59 8.61 0.29
CA TYR A 113 6.35 9.30 -0.11
C TYR A 113 5.41 8.36 -0.87
N LEU A 114 5.91 7.67 -1.90
CA LEU A 114 5.11 6.73 -2.69
C LEU A 114 4.56 5.58 -1.82
N THR A 115 5.36 5.09 -0.87
CA THR A 115 4.88 4.11 0.12
C THR A 115 3.68 4.65 0.91
N ALA A 116 3.74 5.90 1.38
CA ALA A 116 2.65 6.51 2.13
C ALA A 116 1.40 6.72 1.25
N ILE A 117 1.57 7.13 -0.01
CA ILE A 117 0.49 7.26 -0.99
C ILE A 117 -0.18 5.93 -1.27
N ILE A 118 0.58 4.85 -1.50
CA ILE A 118 0.02 3.52 -1.75
C ILE A 118 -0.86 3.07 -0.58
N TYR A 119 -0.40 3.23 0.67
CA TYR A 119 -1.23 2.91 1.83
C TYR A 119 -2.49 3.79 1.92
N TYR A 120 -2.40 5.06 1.51
CA TYR A 120 -3.56 5.95 1.47
C TYR A 120 -4.58 5.52 0.42
N GLU A 121 -4.14 5.15 -0.79
CA GLU A 121 -5.02 4.69 -1.88
C GLU A 121 -5.71 3.35 -1.58
N GLN A 122 -5.14 2.53 -0.70
CA GLN A 122 -5.77 1.29 -0.23
C GLN A 122 -6.94 1.50 0.75
N ILE A 123 -7.23 2.75 1.16
CA ILE A 123 -8.39 3.06 1.99
C ILE A 123 -9.65 2.95 1.14
N SER A 124 -10.40 1.85 1.30
CA SER A 124 -11.59 1.56 0.48
C SER A 124 -12.91 1.90 1.19
N ASP A 125 -13.11 1.39 2.40
CA ASP A 125 -14.33 1.59 3.20
C ASP A 125 -13.96 1.76 4.68
N GLU A 126 -13.75 3.02 5.07
CA GLU A 126 -13.41 3.42 6.44
C GLU A 126 -14.49 3.06 7.47
N LYS A 127 -15.70 2.74 7.03
CA LYS A 127 -16.79 2.32 7.94
C LYS A 127 -16.64 0.88 8.37
N LYS A 128 -16.02 0.04 7.52
CA LYS A 128 -15.88 -1.40 7.76
C LYS A 128 -14.54 -1.75 8.38
N ASP A 129 -13.45 -1.32 7.78
CA ASP A 129 -12.10 -1.66 8.22
C ASP A 129 -11.25 -0.41 8.42
N LEU A 130 -10.79 -0.20 9.64
CA LEU A 130 -9.90 0.91 9.99
C LEU A 130 -8.40 0.58 9.78
N GLN A 131 -8.04 -0.67 9.49
CA GLN A 131 -6.63 -1.05 9.37
C GLN A 131 -5.89 -0.31 8.25
N PRO A 132 -6.47 -0.11 7.05
CA PRO A 132 -5.83 0.70 6.01
C PRO A 132 -5.59 2.15 6.47
N LEU A 133 -6.58 2.79 7.11
CA LEU A 133 -6.45 4.14 7.67
C LEU A 133 -5.31 4.23 8.70
N ILE A 134 -5.23 3.27 9.63
CA ILE A 134 -4.20 3.24 10.67
C ILE A 134 -2.81 3.04 10.04
N LYS A 135 -2.68 2.15 9.05
CA LYS A 135 -1.43 1.92 8.33
C LYS A 135 -0.99 3.16 7.56
N ALA A 136 -1.92 3.79 6.82
CA ALA A 136 -1.64 5.03 6.08
C ALA A 136 -1.20 6.14 7.04
N ASN A 137 -1.94 6.38 8.13
CA ASN A 137 -1.58 7.39 9.12
C ASN A 137 -0.19 7.16 9.70
N LYS A 138 0.17 5.91 10.02
CA LYS A 138 1.50 5.57 10.53
C LYS A 138 2.61 5.90 9.52
N LYS A 139 2.42 5.58 8.25
CA LYS A 139 3.42 5.85 7.19
C LYS A 139 3.54 7.35 6.89
N ILE A 140 2.42 8.05 6.89
CA ILE A 140 2.37 9.51 6.71
C ILE A 140 3.06 10.23 7.88
N ASN A 141 2.75 9.87 9.13
CA ASN A 141 3.41 10.46 10.30
C ASN A 141 4.93 10.25 10.26
N PHE A 142 5.37 9.00 9.99
CA PHE A 142 6.80 8.72 9.81
C PHE A 142 7.45 9.63 8.76
N PHE A 143 6.79 9.84 7.62
CA PHE A 143 7.32 10.71 6.56
C PHE A 143 7.43 12.15 7.00
N ILE A 144 6.36 12.69 7.60
CA ILE A 144 6.31 14.10 8.03
C ILE A 144 7.35 14.39 9.13
N GLU A 145 7.55 13.44 10.05
CA GLU A 145 8.57 13.54 11.10
C GLU A 145 9.99 13.51 10.54
N LYS A 146 10.24 12.59 9.61
CA LYS A 146 11.58 12.38 9.05
C LYS A 146 11.96 13.42 7.98
N TYR A 147 10.99 13.87 7.19
CA TYR A 147 11.21 14.76 6.04
C TYR A 147 10.29 15.99 6.05
N PRO A 148 10.26 16.79 7.15
CA PRO A 148 9.28 17.87 7.35
C PRO A 148 9.39 19.01 6.32
N ARG A 149 10.57 19.17 5.69
CA ARG A 149 10.86 20.20 4.69
C ARG A 149 10.76 19.73 3.25
N SER A 150 10.39 18.46 3.03
CA SER A 150 10.20 17.93 1.68
C SER A 150 8.97 18.58 1.03
N GLU A 151 9.02 18.77 -0.29
CA GLU A 151 7.87 19.23 -1.07
C GLU A 151 6.66 18.31 -0.93
N TYR A 152 6.89 17.00 -0.74
CA TYR A 152 5.84 15.99 -0.52
C TYR A 152 5.17 16.10 0.86
N ALA A 153 5.79 16.76 1.82
CA ALA A 153 5.25 16.87 3.19
C ALA A 153 3.94 17.65 3.24
N ILE A 154 3.74 18.62 2.33
CA ILE A 154 2.52 19.43 2.28
C ILE A 154 1.33 18.56 1.89
N ASP A 155 1.46 17.76 0.83
CA ASP A 155 0.43 16.81 0.38
C ASP A 155 0.08 15.79 1.45
N LEU A 156 1.10 15.21 2.10
CA LEU A 156 0.91 14.23 3.15
C LEU A 156 0.29 14.81 4.42
N LYS A 157 0.55 16.08 4.77
CA LYS A 157 -0.14 16.75 5.88
C LYS A 157 -1.64 16.88 5.61
N PHE A 158 -2.00 17.28 4.40
CA PHE A 158 -3.42 17.34 4.01
C PHE A 158 -4.11 15.95 4.09
N LYS A 159 -3.45 14.92 3.58
CA LYS A 159 -3.97 13.54 3.67
C LYS A 159 -4.07 13.06 5.12
N LYS A 160 -3.12 13.43 5.97
CA LYS A 160 -3.16 13.16 7.42
C LYS A 160 -4.41 13.77 8.05
N ASP A 161 -4.67 15.05 7.80
CA ASP A 161 -5.84 15.74 8.36
C ASP A 161 -7.15 15.06 7.96
N LEU A 162 -7.25 14.58 6.71
CA LEU A 162 -8.41 13.81 6.26
C LEU A 162 -8.56 12.47 7.00
N ILE A 163 -7.47 11.73 7.18
CA ILE A 163 -7.46 10.47 7.92
C ILE A 163 -7.83 10.68 9.38
N GLU A 164 -7.26 11.69 10.03
CA GLU A 164 -7.53 12.00 11.44
C GLU A 164 -8.98 12.40 11.67
N ASN A 165 -9.58 13.17 10.75
CA ASN A 165 -11.02 13.46 10.80
C ASN A 165 -11.86 12.18 10.66
N GLN A 166 -11.52 11.24 9.79
CA GLN A 166 -12.25 9.98 9.66
C GLN A 166 -12.12 9.10 10.92
N LEU A 167 -10.93 9.03 11.52
CA LEU A 167 -10.70 8.30 12.76
C LEU A 167 -11.48 8.92 13.93
N ALA A 168 -11.45 10.24 14.07
CA ALA A 168 -12.24 10.96 15.08
C ALA A 168 -13.75 10.77 14.90
N ALA A 169 -14.24 10.85 13.66
CA ALA A 169 -15.64 10.59 13.34
C ALA A 169 -16.10 9.20 13.79
N LYS A 170 -15.25 8.19 13.61
CA LYS A 170 -15.53 6.81 14.05
C LYS A 170 -15.60 6.71 15.56
N GLU A 171 -14.66 7.33 16.29
CA GLU A 171 -14.67 7.34 17.75
C GLU A 171 -15.93 8.07 18.28
N LEU A 172 -16.31 9.20 17.67
CA LEU A 172 -17.54 9.92 18.04
C LEU A 172 -18.78 9.10 17.77
N TYR A 173 -18.86 8.40 16.63
CA TYR A 173 -19.98 7.52 16.31
C TYR A 173 -20.14 6.42 17.39
N VAL A 174 -19.06 5.79 17.80
CA VAL A 174 -19.06 4.75 18.84
C VAL A 174 -19.43 5.36 20.20
N ALA A 175 -18.91 6.56 20.53
CA ALA A 175 -19.28 7.27 21.75
C ALA A 175 -20.78 7.56 21.83
N LYS A 176 -21.40 8.08 20.74
CA LYS A 176 -22.84 8.33 20.65
C LYS A 176 -23.68 7.07 20.86
N TYR A 177 -23.24 5.93 20.33
CA TYR A 177 -23.89 4.64 20.59
C TYR A 177 -23.84 4.27 22.08
N TYR A 178 -22.70 4.43 22.75
CA TYR A 178 -22.59 4.16 24.19
C TYR A 178 -23.43 5.14 25.02
N ILE A 179 -23.49 6.42 24.65
CA ILE A 179 -24.37 7.41 25.30
C ILE A 179 -25.81 6.98 25.18
N SER A 180 -26.30 6.60 23.99
CA SER A 180 -27.69 6.20 23.76
C SER A 180 -28.08 4.94 24.55
N THR A 181 -27.10 4.10 24.88
CA THR A 181 -27.30 2.89 25.70
C THR A 181 -26.92 3.08 27.17
N GLN A 182 -26.70 4.33 27.63
CA GLN A 182 -26.35 4.73 28.99
C GLN A 182 -25.09 4.04 29.54
N LYS A 183 -24.16 3.69 28.66
CA LYS A 183 -22.87 3.10 28.99
C LYS A 183 -21.82 4.22 29.11
N TRP A 184 -21.83 4.93 30.24
CA TRP A 184 -21.07 6.17 30.41
C TRP A 184 -19.55 5.99 30.37
N VAL A 185 -18.99 4.99 31.05
CA VAL A 185 -17.53 4.77 31.08
C VAL A 185 -16.95 4.46 29.69
N PRO A 186 -17.52 3.54 28.89
CA PRO A 186 -17.10 3.36 27.52
C PRO A 186 -17.25 4.62 26.66
N ALA A 187 -18.33 5.40 26.84
CA ALA A 187 -18.54 6.66 26.11
C ALA A 187 -17.44 7.67 26.41
N ILE A 188 -17.13 7.91 27.69
CA ILE A 188 -16.04 8.80 28.15
C ILE A 188 -14.72 8.39 27.52
N ASN A 189 -14.38 7.08 27.54
CA ASN A 189 -13.14 6.59 26.97
C ASN A 189 -13.02 6.88 25.47
N ARG A 190 -14.12 6.75 24.72
CA ARG A 190 -14.14 7.08 23.27
C ARG A 190 -13.99 8.57 23.01
N LEU A 191 -14.66 9.41 23.79
CA LEU A 191 -14.54 10.87 23.69
C LEU A 191 -13.14 11.35 24.06
N ARG A 192 -12.53 10.79 25.11
CA ARG A 192 -11.13 11.08 25.49
C ARG A 192 -10.14 10.75 24.37
N ILE A 193 -10.34 9.67 23.61
CA ILE A 193 -9.50 9.38 22.44
C ILE A 193 -9.52 10.53 21.46
N ILE A 194 -10.66 11.18 21.22
CA ILE A 194 -10.75 12.32 20.32
C ILE A 194 -9.96 13.51 20.90
N VAL A 195 -10.15 13.81 22.18
CA VAL A 195 -9.46 14.93 22.86
C VAL A 195 -7.96 14.74 22.89
N ASP A 196 -7.50 13.51 23.18
CA ASP A 196 -6.08 13.22 23.38
C ASP A 196 -5.29 13.02 22.08
N LYS A 197 -5.95 12.51 21.02
CA LYS A 197 -5.25 12.09 19.77
C LYS A 197 -5.68 12.85 18.53
N PHE A 198 -6.86 13.47 18.55
CA PHE A 198 -7.48 14.10 17.38
C PHE A 198 -7.97 15.53 17.70
N ASP A 199 -7.22 16.23 18.52
CA ASP A 199 -7.52 17.59 19.03
C ASP A 199 -7.63 18.66 17.94
N LYS A 200 -7.08 18.39 16.74
CA LYS A 200 -7.13 19.30 15.58
C LYS A 200 -8.26 19.00 14.60
N THR A 201 -9.08 18.00 14.90
CA THR A 201 -10.18 17.63 14.01
C THR A 201 -11.44 18.47 14.27
N ILE A 202 -12.35 18.51 13.30
CA ILE A 202 -13.62 19.22 13.43
C ILE A 202 -14.55 18.62 14.52
N PHE A 203 -14.19 17.48 15.10
CA PHE A 203 -14.98 16.75 16.08
C PHE A 203 -14.61 17.06 17.54
N ILE A 204 -13.55 17.86 17.77
CA ILE A 204 -13.05 18.16 19.12
C ILE A 204 -14.09 18.88 19.98
N GLU A 205 -14.77 19.89 19.42
CA GLU A 205 -15.75 20.68 20.15
C GLU A 205 -16.92 19.81 20.62
N GLU A 206 -17.46 18.95 19.75
CA GLU A 206 -18.53 18.03 20.11
C GLU A 206 -18.07 17.02 21.16
N ALA A 207 -16.85 16.49 21.05
CA ALA A 207 -16.30 15.55 22.01
C ALA A 207 -16.19 16.16 23.42
N LEU A 208 -15.66 17.38 23.53
CA LEU A 208 -15.58 18.11 24.78
C LEU A 208 -16.97 18.40 25.35
N HIS A 209 -17.89 18.87 24.54
CA HIS A 209 -19.26 19.16 24.97
C HIS A 209 -19.94 17.89 25.53
N ARG A 210 -19.81 16.73 24.87
CA ARG A 210 -20.36 15.47 25.35
C ARG A 210 -19.69 14.99 26.64
N LEU A 211 -18.40 15.22 26.82
CA LEU A 211 -17.71 14.90 28.08
C LEU A 211 -18.28 15.72 29.23
N VAL A 212 -18.48 17.02 29.06
CA VAL A 212 -19.08 17.90 30.06
C VAL A 212 -20.48 17.42 30.42
N GLU A 213 -21.35 17.16 29.40
CA GLU A 213 -22.71 16.64 29.62
C GLU A 213 -22.73 15.35 30.48
N ILE A 214 -21.82 14.38 30.15
CA ILE A 214 -21.78 13.12 30.86
C ILE A 214 -21.27 13.30 32.30
N HIS A 215 -20.21 14.09 32.51
CA HIS A 215 -19.66 14.34 33.85
C HIS A 215 -20.70 15.05 34.74
N TYR A 216 -21.38 16.06 34.20
CA TYR A 216 -22.49 16.74 34.91
C TYR A 216 -23.63 15.78 35.27
N TYR A 217 -24.06 14.93 34.30
CA TYR A 217 -25.08 13.92 34.54
C TYR A 217 -24.71 12.92 35.64
N LEU A 218 -23.45 12.59 35.77
CA LEU A 218 -22.92 11.68 36.81
C LEU A 218 -22.65 12.36 38.14
N GLY A 219 -22.82 13.66 38.28
CA GLY A 219 -22.51 14.44 39.47
C GLY A 219 -21.01 14.65 39.69
N LEU A 220 -20.21 14.54 38.63
CA LEU A 220 -18.75 14.73 38.64
C LEU A 220 -18.40 16.15 38.15
N GLU A 221 -18.94 17.16 38.82
CA GLU A 221 -18.83 18.57 38.37
C GLU A 221 -17.38 19.09 38.32
N ASN A 222 -16.51 18.55 39.17
CA ASN A 222 -15.07 18.93 39.17
C ASN A 222 -14.30 18.37 37.96
N GLU A 223 -14.87 17.40 37.24
CA GLU A 223 -14.29 16.75 36.06
C GLU A 223 -14.92 17.29 34.75
N ALA A 224 -15.98 18.08 34.86
CA ALA A 224 -16.68 18.70 33.75
C ALA A 224 -16.00 20.05 33.36
#